data_0ad3766a07bcc6eb55eef6e6c92ef05e
#
_entry.id   0ad3766a07bcc6eb55eef6e6c92ef05e
#
_cell.length_a   1.000
_cell.length_b   1.000
_cell.length_c   1.000
_cell.angle_alpha   90.00
_cell.angle_beta   90.00
_cell.angle_gamma   90.00
#
_symmetry.space_group_name_H-M   'P 1'
#
loop_
_entity.id
_entity.type
_entity.pdbx_description
1 polymer ?
#
loop_
_entity_poly.entity_id
_entity_poly.type
_entity_poly.pdbx_seq_one_letter_code
_entity_poly.pdbx_strand_id
1 'polypeptide(L)'
;MRKFKKLLIIITILVCVVSLIIVGYIFIKDYLEYNSNNEDIDDLIDEVFIEDSSENKNNIDWDYLKSINKDIIGWIEIEDTEINYPILKDNDNLYYLKHNYLKKYNSNGAIFTLDINPFDDSETLLYGHNMKNGTMFSVLGEYLDKNFLLLHQNIKIYTPNKNYEGVIFSAYSIGIGTEKNNISNLSFDEKIEYYKKSSRIKVDNVEITNKIVKLSTCSYINSRTRPTDQRYYIIATLYEIN
;
A
#
# COMPACT_ATOMS: atom_id res chain seq x y z
N MET A 1 -21.63 -45.66 -37.07
CA MET A 1 -20.62 -45.58 -36.01
C MET A 1 -19.40 -44.69 -36.33
N ARG A 2 -18.71 -44.84 -37.47
CA ARG A 2 -17.49 -44.06 -37.81
C ARG A 2 -17.73 -42.56 -38.01
N LYS A 3 -18.87 -42.17 -38.62
CA LYS A 3 -19.27 -40.75 -38.81
C LYS A 3 -19.62 -40.07 -37.48
N PHE A 4 -20.31 -40.78 -36.58
CA PHE A 4 -20.68 -40.28 -35.25
C PHE A 4 -19.43 -40.02 -34.37
N LYS A 5 -18.45 -40.94 -34.37
CA LYS A 5 -17.17 -40.74 -33.66
C LYS A 5 -16.41 -39.52 -34.20
N LYS A 6 -16.37 -39.30 -35.51
CA LYS A 6 -15.75 -38.11 -36.11
C LYS A 6 -16.46 -36.81 -35.69
N LEU A 7 -17.79 -36.80 -35.67
CA LEU A 7 -18.58 -35.66 -35.25
C LEU A 7 -18.29 -35.34 -33.77
N LEU A 8 -18.25 -36.37 -32.90
CA LEU A 8 -17.93 -36.19 -31.47
C LEU A 8 -16.54 -35.58 -31.27
N ILE A 9 -15.52 -36.04 -31.99
CA ILE A 9 -14.17 -35.49 -31.94
C ILE A 9 -14.16 -34.02 -32.36
N ILE A 10 -14.87 -33.67 -33.44
CA ILE A 10 -14.95 -32.27 -33.90
C ILE A 10 -15.60 -31.39 -32.84
N ILE A 11 -16.69 -31.82 -32.23
CA ILE A 11 -17.36 -31.08 -31.14
C ILE A 11 -16.43 -30.90 -29.95
N THR A 12 -15.72 -31.95 -29.53
CA THR A 12 -14.76 -31.88 -28.43
C THR A 12 -13.64 -30.85 -28.70
N ILE A 13 -13.07 -30.90 -29.92
CA ILE A 13 -12.03 -29.93 -30.33
C ILE A 13 -12.60 -28.51 -30.30
N LEU A 14 -13.80 -28.29 -30.78
CA LEU A 14 -14.45 -26.99 -30.82
C LEU A 14 -14.72 -26.46 -29.42
N VAL A 15 -15.17 -27.29 -28.48
CA VAL A 15 -15.33 -26.95 -27.06
C VAL A 15 -13.98 -26.59 -26.42
N CYS A 16 -12.92 -27.36 -26.68
CA CYS A 16 -11.58 -27.06 -26.19
C CYS A 16 -11.06 -25.72 -26.73
N VAL A 17 -11.23 -25.43 -28.01
CA VAL A 17 -10.81 -24.15 -28.59
C VAL A 17 -11.58 -22.98 -27.99
N VAL A 18 -12.90 -23.08 -27.85
CA VAL A 18 -13.70 -22.04 -27.21
C VAL A 18 -13.29 -21.82 -25.75
N SER A 19 -13.03 -22.89 -24.99
CA SER A 19 -12.58 -22.78 -23.63
C SER A 19 -11.21 -22.10 -23.52
N LEU A 20 -10.28 -22.39 -24.41
CA LEU A 20 -8.98 -21.72 -24.47
C LEU A 20 -9.10 -20.21 -24.80
N ILE A 21 -10.01 -19.85 -25.71
CA ILE A 21 -10.27 -18.44 -26.04
C ILE A 21 -10.84 -17.70 -24.83
N ILE A 22 -11.80 -18.31 -24.12
CA ILE A 22 -12.40 -17.70 -22.91
C ILE A 22 -11.33 -17.52 -21.82
N VAL A 23 -10.53 -18.55 -21.55
CA VAL A 23 -9.44 -18.47 -20.57
C VAL A 23 -8.42 -17.41 -20.97
N GLY A 24 -8.03 -17.36 -22.25
CA GLY A 24 -7.11 -16.33 -22.77
C GLY A 24 -7.69 -14.92 -22.62
N TYR A 25 -8.96 -14.72 -22.92
CA TYR A 25 -9.64 -13.43 -22.73
C TYR A 25 -9.67 -12.99 -21.26
N ILE A 26 -10.02 -13.90 -20.33
CA ILE A 26 -10.01 -13.60 -18.90
C ILE A 26 -8.61 -13.22 -18.45
N PHE A 27 -7.59 -13.98 -18.86
CA PHE A 27 -6.20 -13.73 -18.49
C PHE A 27 -5.68 -12.38 -19.01
N ILE A 28 -6.01 -12.03 -20.26
CA ILE A 28 -5.63 -10.72 -20.85
C ILE A 28 -6.36 -9.59 -20.11
N LYS A 29 -7.65 -9.75 -19.83
CA LYS A 29 -8.42 -8.75 -19.07
C LYS A 29 -7.82 -8.51 -17.69
N ASP A 30 -7.56 -9.58 -16.93
CA ASP A 30 -6.96 -9.48 -15.60
C ASP A 30 -5.55 -8.85 -15.65
N TYR A 31 -4.77 -9.19 -16.67
CA TYR A 31 -3.44 -8.61 -16.87
C TYR A 31 -3.50 -7.11 -17.18
N LEU A 32 -4.41 -6.68 -18.05
CA LEU A 32 -4.60 -5.26 -18.38
C LEU A 32 -5.10 -4.48 -17.15
N GLU A 33 -6.08 -5.01 -16.42
CA GLU A 33 -6.59 -4.39 -15.18
C GLU A 33 -5.49 -4.28 -14.10
N TYR A 34 -4.64 -5.31 -13.99
CA TYR A 34 -3.51 -5.33 -13.04
C TYR A 34 -2.46 -4.23 -13.33
N ASN A 35 -2.24 -3.90 -14.60
CA ASN A 35 -1.26 -2.88 -15.01
C ASN A 35 -1.84 -1.47 -15.16
N SER A 36 -3.14 -1.31 -15.40
CA SER A 36 -3.78 0.00 -15.62
C SER A 36 -3.72 0.94 -14.41
N ASN A 37 -3.52 0.40 -13.20
CA ASN A 37 -3.53 1.20 -11.99
C ASN A 37 -2.35 2.20 -11.89
N ASN A 38 -1.25 1.93 -12.57
CA ASN A 38 -0.09 2.83 -12.57
C ASN A 38 -0.34 4.04 -13.46
N GLU A 39 -0.87 3.83 -14.67
CA GLU A 39 -1.23 4.93 -15.57
C GLU A 39 -2.29 5.85 -14.91
N ASP A 40 -3.32 5.29 -14.27
CA ASP A 40 -4.34 6.05 -13.55
C ASP A 40 -3.74 6.89 -12.38
N ILE A 41 -2.67 6.40 -11.71
CA ILE A 41 -2.01 7.11 -10.60
C ILE A 41 -1.06 8.19 -11.14
N ASP A 42 -0.29 7.90 -12.19
CA ASP A 42 0.62 8.87 -12.80
C ASP A 42 -0.16 10.08 -13.35
N ASP A 43 -1.27 9.83 -14.04
CA ASP A 43 -2.20 10.88 -14.50
C ASP A 43 -2.77 11.68 -13.31
N LEU A 44 -3.12 11.02 -12.21
CA LEU A 44 -3.63 11.69 -11.01
C LEU A 44 -2.56 12.56 -10.35
N ILE A 45 -1.30 12.12 -10.31
CA ILE A 45 -0.18 12.91 -9.77
C ILE A 45 -0.03 14.21 -10.55
N ASP A 46 -0.02 14.14 -11.87
CA ASP A 46 0.12 15.29 -12.75
C ASP A 46 -1.04 16.30 -12.61
N GLU A 47 -2.26 15.81 -12.30
CA GLU A 47 -3.43 16.67 -12.11
C GLU A 47 -3.50 17.31 -10.71
N VAL A 48 -2.94 16.65 -9.70
CA VAL A 48 -3.13 16.99 -8.28
C VAL A 48 -2.02 17.86 -7.72
N PHE A 49 -0.77 17.65 -8.16
CA PHE A 49 0.36 18.45 -7.69
C PHE A 49 0.45 19.74 -8.48
N ILE A 50 0.07 20.85 -7.85
CA ILE A 50 0.16 22.18 -8.44
C ILE A 50 1.60 22.68 -8.27
N GLU A 51 2.32 22.89 -9.38
CA GLU A 51 3.60 23.58 -9.38
C GLU A 51 3.41 25.05 -8.98
N ASP A 52 3.61 25.38 -7.74
CA ASP A 52 3.72 26.78 -7.32
C ASP A 52 5.18 27.21 -7.40
N SER A 53 5.46 28.16 -8.30
CA SER A 53 6.80 28.69 -8.59
C SER A 53 7.37 29.57 -7.46
N SER A 54 6.68 29.75 -6.35
CA SER A 54 7.05 30.74 -5.33
C SER A 54 7.67 30.21 -4.04
N GLU A 55 7.53 28.95 -3.71
CA GLU A 55 8.29 28.27 -2.60
C GLU A 55 8.00 26.77 -2.67
N ASN A 56 9.00 25.91 -2.45
CA ASN A 56 9.01 24.43 -2.43
C ASN A 56 7.85 23.72 -1.67
N LYS A 57 6.60 24.15 -1.85
CA LYS A 57 5.41 23.53 -1.29
C LYS A 57 4.68 22.79 -2.41
N ASN A 58 4.74 21.47 -2.34
CA ASN A 58 3.83 20.63 -3.10
C ASN A 58 2.41 20.89 -2.60
N ASN A 59 1.72 21.84 -3.24
CA ASN A 59 0.31 22.10 -2.97
C ASN A 59 -0.52 21.03 -3.67
N ILE A 60 -1.17 20.18 -2.89
CA ILE A 60 -2.12 19.19 -3.40
C ILE A 60 -3.49 19.84 -3.52
N ASP A 61 -4.14 19.68 -4.67
CA ASP A 61 -5.52 20.12 -4.88
C ASP A 61 -6.49 19.17 -4.13
N TRP A 62 -6.72 19.48 -2.86
CA TRP A 62 -7.61 18.71 -2.01
C TRP A 62 -9.08 18.79 -2.43
N ASP A 63 -9.50 19.89 -3.03
CA ASP A 63 -10.88 20.06 -3.51
C ASP A 63 -11.12 19.13 -4.70
N TYR A 64 -10.16 19.05 -5.61
CA TYR A 64 -10.20 18.10 -6.71
C TYR A 64 -10.21 16.66 -6.22
N LEU A 65 -9.28 16.27 -5.34
CA LEU A 65 -9.24 14.91 -4.76
C LEU A 65 -10.54 14.53 -4.06
N LYS A 66 -11.11 15.45 -3.28
CA LYS A 66 -12.40 15.25 -2.61
C LYS A 66 -13.58 15.17 -3.56
N SER A 67 -13.50 15.82 -4.71
CA SER A 67 -14.52 15.72 -5.76
C SER A 67 -14.53 14.33 -6.42
N ILE A 68 -13.35 13.69 -6.55
CA ILE A 68 -13.19 12.33 -7.05
C ILE A 68 -13.68 11.32 -6.01
N ASN A 69 -13.16 11.41 -4.79
CA ASN A 69 -13.50 10.51 -3.71
C ASN A 69 -13.36 11.16 -2.34
N LYS A 70 -14.46 11.33 -1.64
CA LYS A 70 -14.50 11.93 -0.29
C LYS A 70 -13.72 11.15 0.76
N ASP A 71 -13.44 9.86 0.51
CA ASP A 71 -12.71 9.00 1.44
C ASP A 71 -11.18 9.22 1.35
N ILE A 72 -10.68 9.99 0.37
CA ILE A 72 -9.26 10.39 0.32
C ILE A 72 -9.01 11.38 1.46
N ILE A 73 -8.12 11.02 2.37
CA ILE A 73 -7.79 11.79 3.58
C ILE A 73 -6.36 12.30 3.62
N GLY A 74 -5.51 11.82 2.75
CA GLY A 74 -4.11 12.18 2.70
C GLY A 74 -3.44 11.65 1.45
N TRP A 75 -2.13 11.87 1.38
CA TRP A 75 -1.23 11.40 0.35
C TRP A 75 0.08 10.94 0.99
N ILE A 76 0.65 9.85 0.52
CA ILE A 76 1.94 9.32 0.98
C ILE A 76 2.93 9.31 -0.17
N GLU A 77 4.15 9.78 0.09
CA GLU A 77 5.25 9.75 -0.85
C GLU A 77 6.53 9.27 -0.15
N ILE A 78 7.28 8.39 -0.80
CA ILE A 78 8.65 8.04 -0.44
C ILE A 78 9.51 8.19 -1.69
N GLU A 79 10.39 9.18 -1.70
CA GLU A 79 11.24 9.52 -2.84
C GLU A 79 12.06 8.32 -3.33
N ASP A 80 12.26 8.24 -4.64
CA ASP A 80 12.98 7.17 -5.33
C ASP A 80 12.39 5.76 -5.09
N THR A 81 11.07 5.68 -4.77
CA THR A 81 10.30 4.44 -4.68
C THR A 81 8.98 4.56 -5.42
N GLU A 82 8.29 3.44 -5.61
CA GLU A 82 6.93 3.42 -6.18
C GLU A 82 5.83 3.93 -5.21
N ILE A 83 6.19 4.33 -3.99
CA ILE A 83 5.20 4.79 -3.02
C ILE A 83 4.91 6.28 -3.24
N ASN A 84 3.87 6.54 -4.04
CA ASN A 84 3.33 7.87 -4.30
C ASN A 84 1.82 7.74 -4.56
N TYR A 85 1.02 7.70 -3.48
CA TYR A 85 -0.38 7.28 -3.54
C TYR A 85 -1.30 8.11 -2.64
N PRO A 86 -2.58 8.30 -3.04
CA PRO A 86 -3.60 8.79 -2.12
C PRO A 86 -3.85 7.80 -0.97
N ILE A 87 -4.09 8.34 0.22
CA ILE A 87 -4.47 7.58 1.42
C ILE A 87 -5.98 7.71 1.60
N LEU A 88 -6.66 6.56 1.72
CA LEU A 88 -8.10 6.50 1.88
C LEU A 88 -8.50 6.05 3.29
N LYS A 89 -9.62 6.57 3.79
CA LYS A 89 -10.23 6.09 5.02
C LYS A 89 -11.31 5.08 4.69
N ASP A 90 -11.14 3.85 5.18
CA ASP A 90 -12.16 2.80 5.11
C ASP A 90 -12.98 2.78 6.42
N ASN A 91 -14.24 2.43 6.31
CA ASN A 91 -15.16 2.40 7.45
C ASN A 91 -15.37 0.99 8.00
N ASP A 92 -14.37 0.10 7.92
CA ASP A 92 -14.37 -1.25 8.53
C ASP A 92 -14.48 -2.48 7.61
N ASN A 93 -14.85 -2.30 6.35
CA ASN A 93 -15.20 -3.43 5.47
C ASN A 93 -14.03 -3.95 4.64
N LEU A 94 -12.82 -3.41 4.82
CA LEU A 94 -11.67 -3.71 3.95
C LEU A 94 -12.02 -3.50 2.46
N TYR A 95 -12.88 -2.51 2.20
CA TYR A 95 -13.39 -2.19 0.86
C TYR A 95 -12.23 -1.90 -0.09
N TYR A 96 -11.27 -1.10 0.38
CA TYR A 96 -10.10 -0.68 -0.39
C TYR A 96 -9.03 -1.77 -0.58
N LEU A 97 -9.22 -2.96 -0.04
CA LEU A 97 -8.42 -4.12 -0.47
C LEU A 97 -8.70 -4.54 -1.91
N LYS A 98 -9.88 -4.20 -2.46
CA LYS A 98 -10.30 -4.62 -3.81
C LYS A 98 -10.92 -3.49 -4.62
N HIS A 99 -10.76 -2.25 -4.18
CA HIS A 99 -11.23 -1.07 -4.90
C HIS A 99 -10.14 0.00 -4.89
N ASN A 100 -9.94 0.63 -6.05
CA ASN A 100 -8.99 1.73 -6.18
C ASN A 100 -9.57 3.05 -5.64
N TYR A 101 -8.80 4.13 -5.76
CA TYR A 101 -9.22 5.46 -5.30
C TYR A 101 -10.46 6.01 -6.02
N LEU A 102 -10.79 5.50 -7.22
CA LEU A 102 -12.02 5.81 -7.97
C LEU A 102 -13.23 4.96 -7.52
N LYS A 103 -13.11 4.16 -6.47
CA LYS A 103 -14.12 3.18 -6.02
C LYS A 103 -14.47 2.11 -7.06
N LYS A 104 -13.63 1.92 -8.06
CA LYS A 104 -13.75 0.84 -9.03
C LYS A 104 -13.11 -0.43 -8.47
N TYR A 105 -13.73 -1.58 -8.75
CA TYR A 105 -13.11 -2.86 -8.42
C TYR A 105 -11.74 -2.97 -9.10
N ASN A 106 -10.71 -3.26 -8.30
CA ASN A 106 -9.33 -3.40 -8.76
C ASN A 106 -8.56 -4.32 -7.80
N SER A 107 -7.88 -5.31 -8.32
CA SER A 107 -7.11 -6.28 -7.53
C SER A 107 -5.92 -5.69 -6.77
N ASN A 108 -5.41 -4.54 -7.22
CA ASN A 108 -4.33 -3.80 -6.55
C ASN A 108 -4.83 -3.06 -5.29
N GLY A 109 -6.16 -2.83 -5.20
CA GLY A 109 -6.75 -2.05 -4.11
C GLY A 109 -6.26 -0.60 -4.09
N ALA A 110 -6.14 -0.06 -2.89
CA ALA A 110 -5.59 1.27 -2.62
C ALA A 110 -4.76 1.25 -1.32
N ILE A 111 -4.07 2.36 -1.02
CA ILE A 111 -3.49 2.59 0.30
C ILE A 111 -4.58 3.15 1.20
N PHE A 112 -4.84 2.51 2.34
CA PHE A 112 -5.95 2.89 3.22
C PHE A 112 -5.65 2.67 4.70
N THR A 113 -6.48 3.28 5.54
CA THR A 113 -6.48 3.09 7.00
C THR A 113 -7.87 2.73 7.51
N LEU A 114 -7.91 2.02 8.63
CA LEU A 114 -9.12 1.72 9.42
C LEU A 114 -9.18 2.55 10.71
N ASP A 115 -8.19 3.39 10.96
CA ASP A 115 -8.10 4.20 12.16
C ASP A 115 -9.24 5.22 12.23
N ILE A 116 -9.75 5.48 13.43
CA ILE A 116 -10.87 6.40 13.63
C ILE A 116 -10.43 7.83 13.35
N ASN A 117 -9.28 8.23 13.90
CA ASN A 117 -8.72 9.57 13.79
C ASN A 117 -7.30 9.51 13.17
N PRO A 118 -7.18 9.12 11.88
CA PRO A 118 -5.88 9.02 11.24
C PRO A 118 -5.17 10.39 11.25
N PHE A 119 -3.90 10.39 11.58
CA PHE A 119 -3.00 11.55 11.73
C PHE A 119 -3.35 12.52 12.88
N ASP A 120 -4.48 12.36 13.55
CA ASP A 120 -4.78 13.09 14.80
C ASP A 120 -4.30 12.30 16.03
N ASP A 121 -4.49 10.98 16.02
CA ASP A 121 -3.95 10.08 17.04
C ASP A 121 -2.41 9.96 16.95
N SER A 122 -1.78 9.42 17.99
CA SER A 122 -0.33 9.26 18.05
C SER A 122 0.23 8.22 17.07
N GLU A 123 -0.59 7.29 16.60
CA GLU A 123 -0.22 6.24 15.64
C GLU A 123 -1.28 6.13 14.55
N THR A 124 -0.85 6.14 13.29
CA THR A 124 -1.69 5.85 12.13
C THR A 124 -1.17 4.61 11.42
N LEU A 125 -2.03 3.61 11.22
CA LEU A 125 -1.69 2.38 10.52
C LEU A 125 -2.23 2.41 9.09
N LEU A 126 -1.34 2.37 8.11
CA LEU A 126 -1.66 2.32 6.69
C LEU A 126 -1.48 0.90 6.13
N TYR A 127 -2.45 0.45 5.37
CA TYR A 127 -2.46 -0.83 4.68
C TYR A 127 -2.30 -0.65 3.18
N GLY A 128 -1.58 -1.56 2.54
CA GLY A 128 -1.48 -1.67 1.09
C GLY A 128 -1.08 -3.09 0.69
N HIS A 129 -1.40 -3.48 -0.53
CA HIS A 129 -1.01 -4.79 -1.05
C HIS A 129 0.50 -4.90 -1.32
N ASN A 130 1.01 -6.14 -1.20
CA ASN A 130 2.33 -6.52 -1.70
C ASN A 130 2.17 -7.08 -3.12
N MET A 131 2.23 -6.22 -4.12
CA MET A 131 1.99 -6.56 -5.51
C MET A 131 3.24 -7.09 -6.21
N LYS A 132 3.09 -8.08 -7.09
CA LYS A 132 4.22 -8.67 -7.83
C LYS A 132 4.79 -7.75 -8.92
N ASN A 133 4.01 -6.78 -9.39
CA ASN A 133 4.45 -5.79 -10.37
C ASN A 133 5.23 -4.62 -9.76
N GLY A 134 5.52 -4.65 -8.47
CA GLY A 134 6.29 -3.61 -7.81
C GLY A 134 5.45 -2.48 -7.22
N THR A 135 4.15 -2.43 -7.46
CA THR A 135 3.26 -1.35 -7.02
C THR A 135 2.77 -1.48 -5.59
N MET A 136 2.04 -0.47 -5.13
CA MET A 136 1.50 -0.38 -3.78
C MET A 136 2.59 -0.45 -2.71
N PHE A 137 2.47 -1.31 -1.72
CA PHE A 137 3.44 -1.50 -0.65
C PHE A 137 4.39 -2.69 -0.89
N SER A 138 4.61 -3.09 -2.14
CA SER A 138 5.53 -4.19 -2.47
C SER A 138 6.96 -3.94 -2.04
N VAL A 139 7.42 -2.70 -2.15
CA VAL A 139 8.79 -2.27 -1.81
C VAL A 139 9.08 -2.36 -0.30
N LEU A 140 8.07 -2.49 0.57
CA LEU A 140 8.29 -2.54 2.02
C LEU A 140 9.19 -3.71 2.45
N GLY A 141 9.27 -4.78 1.67
CA GLY A 141 10.18 -5.88 1.92
C GLY A 141 11.66 -5.52 1.82
N GLU A 142 12.00 -4.54 0.96
CA GLU A 142 13.36 -4.08 0.73
C GLU A 142 13.93 -3.31 1.94
N TYR A 143 13.07 -2.74 2.79
CA TYR A 143 13.48 -2.07 4.03
C TYR A 143 14.14 -3.00 5.06
N LEU A 144 14.13 -4.30 4.85
CA LEU A 144 14.91 -5.25 5.65
C LEU A 144 16.39 -5.28 5.22
N ASP A 145 16.77 -4.61 4.14
CA ASP A 145 18.16 -4.32 3.78
C ASP A 145 18.58 -2.96 4.33
N LYS A 146 19.80 -2.90 4.90
CA LYS A 146 20.30 -1.68 5.54
C LYS A 146 20.54 -0.54 4.55
N ASN A 147 21.10 -0.86 3.39
CA ASN A 147 21.42 0.17 2.41
C ASN A 147 20.14 0.79 1.84
N PHE A 148 19.15 -0.07 1.53
CA PHE A 148 17.85 0.39 1.06
C PHE A 148 17.17 1.29 2.10
N LEU A 149 17.08 0.86 3.37
CA LEU A 149 16.46 1.64 4.44
C LEU A 149 17.11 3.01 4.58
N LEU A 150 18.45 3.09 4.62
CA LEU A 150 19.17 4.35 4.80
C LEU A 150 19.06 5.29 3.58
N LEU A 151 18.92 4.72 2.37
CA LEU A 151 18.75 5.51 1.14
C LEU A 151 17.35 6.11 1.04
N HIS A 152 16.31 5.35 1.45
CA HIS A 152 14.89 5.72 1.33
C HIS A 152 14.26 5.95 2.73
N GLN A 153 15.00 6.59 3.64
CA GLN A 153 14.58 6.75 5.03
C GLN A 153 13.48 7.79 5.22
N ASN A 154 13.39 8.76 4.30
CA ASN A 154 12.46 9.87 4.39
C ASN A 154 11.10 9.52 3.80
N ILE A 155 10.04 9.92 4.48
CA ILE A 155 8.66 9.75 4.08
C ILE A 155 7.94 11.10 4.18
N LYS A 156 7.07 11.40 3.22
CA LYS A 156 6.22 12.57 3.25
C LYS A 156 4.75 12.14 3.34
N ILE A 157 4.02 12.78 4.22
CA ILE A 157 2.58 12.61 4.35
C ILE A 157 1.93 13.99 4.23
N TYR A 158 1.03 14.10 3.29
CA TYR A 158 0.22 15.31 3.09
C TYR A 158 -1.20 15.03 3.53
N THR A 159 -1.82 15.97 4.23
CA THR A 159 -3.24 15.94 4.57
C THR A 159 -3.88 17.31 4.26
N PRO A 160 -5.21 17.42 4.20
CA PRO A 160 -5.85 18.72 3.94
C PRO A 160 -5.47 19.83 4.93
N ASN A 161 -5.08 19.49 6.15
CA ASN A 161 -4.84 20.46 7.21
C ASN A 161 -3.37 20.58 7.60
N LYS A 162 -2.58 19.53 7.39
CA LYS A 162 -1.21 19.41 7.92
C LYS A 162 -0.36 18.57 7.00
N ASN A 163 0.88 18.95 6.84
CA ASN A 163 1.88 18.15 6.16
C ASN A 163 2.91 17.62 7.17
N TYR A 164 3.46 16.47 6.86
CA TYR A 164 4.46 15.82 7.69
C TYR A 164 5.64 15.36 6.86
N GLU A 165 6.82 15.62 7.35
CA GLU A 165 8.02 14.86 6.99
C GLU A 165 8.25 13.80 8.06
N GLY A 166 8.70 12.63 7.65
CA GLY A 166 8.95 11.53 8.58
C GLY A 166 10.26 10.84 8.32
N VAL A 167 10.77 10.17 9.35
CA VAL A 167 12.00 9.39 9.28
C VAL A 167 11.72 7.96 9.73
N ILE A 168 11.97 7.00 8.83
CA ILE A 168 11.81 5.58 9.12
C ILE A 168 12.88 5.13 10.11
N PHE A 169 12.46 4.57 11.24
CA PHE A 169 13.35 4.12 12.30
C PHE A 169 13.23 2.62 12.62
N SER A 170 12.21 1.94 12.06
CA SER A 170 12.00 0.52 12.31
C SER A 170 11.43 -0.20 11.09
N ALA A 171 12.00 -1.38 10.79
CA ALA A 171 11.54 -2.27 9.74
C ALA A 171 11.67 -3.74 10.18
N TYR A 172 10.56 -4.49 10.16
CA TYR A 172 10.54 -5.90 10.57
C TYR A 172 9.41 -6.70 9.91
N SER A 173 9.43 -8.03 10.10
CA SER A 173 8.34 -8.91 9.66
C SER A 173 7.92 -9.84 10.79
N ILE A 174 6.60 -9.91 11.03
CA ILE A 174 5.99 -10.74 12.08
C ILE A 174 4.55 -11.10 11.72
N GLY A 175 3.99 -12.14 12.34
CA GLY A 175 2.57 -12.52 12.18
C GLY A 175 1.63 -11.49 12.80
N ILE A 176 0.49 -11.23 12.12
CA ILE A 176 -0.54 -10.27 12.57
C ILE A 176 -0.98 -10.52 14.01
N GLY A 177 -1.30 -11.78 14.35
CA GLY A 177 -1.75 -12.15 15.69
C GLY A 177 -0.69 -11.90 16.74
N THR A 178 0.57 -12.22 16.43
CA THR A 178 1.71 -11.99 17.33
C THR A 178 1.94 -10.51 17.54
N GLU A 179 1.93 -9.71 16.47
CA GLU A 179 2.06 -8.25 16.56
C GLU A 179 0.97 -7.66 17.46
N LYS A 180 -0.30 -7.98 17.16
CA LYS A 180 -1.44 -7.49 17.95
C LYS A 180 -1.31 -7.83 19.42
N ASN A 181 -0.93 -9.06 19.76
CA ASN A 181 -0.76 -9.49 21.15
C ASN A 181 0.37 -8.74 21.84
N ASN A 182 1.47 -8.51 21.14
CA ASN A 182 2.64 -7.84 21.71
C ASN A 182 2.40 -6.35 22.03
N ILE A 183 1.55 -5.65 21.25
CA ILE A 183 1.39 -4.19 21.38
C ILE A 183 0.06 -3.76 22.03
N SER A 184 -0.91 -4.67 22.21
CA SER A 184 -2.30 -4.33 22.62
C SER A 184 -2.41 -3.59 23.93
N ASN A 185 -1.50 -3.83 24.88
CA ASN A 185 -1.54 -3.25 26.23
C ASN A 185 -0.36 -2.31 26.50
N LEU A 186 0.42 -1.95 25.48
CA LEU A 186 1.57 -1.06 25.63
C LEU A 186 1.13 0.40 25.51
N SER A 187 1.73 1.25 26.36
CA SER A 187 1.72 2.70 26.18
C SER A 187 2.45 3.08 24.88
N PHE A 188 2.32 4.34 24.46
CA PHE A 188 3.01 4.82 23.27
C PHE A 188 4.52 4.62 23.34
N ASP A 189 5.15 5.02 24.45
CA ASP A 189 6.60 4.88 24.66
C ASP A 189 7.05 3.41 24.65
N GLU A 190 6.28 2.52 25.29
CA GLU A 190 6.56 1.08 25.27
C GLU A 190 6.42 0.49 23.86
N LYS A 191 5.49 0.97 23.06
CA LYS A 191 5.39 0.59 21.64
C LYS A 191 6.61 1.04 20.85
N ILE A 192 7.10 2.27 21.07
CA ILE A 192 8.30 2.77 20.42
C ILE A 192 9.51 1.87 20.73
N GLU A 193 9.70 1.51 21.99
CA GLU A 193 10.79 0.61 22.38
C GLU A 193 10.63 -0.80 21.78
N TYR A 194 9.39 -1.30 21.73
CA TYR A 194 9.07 -2.56 21.05
C TYR A 194 9.41 -2.49 19.56
N TYR A 195 9.04 -1.42 18.84
CA TYR A 195 9.32 -1.24 17.42
C TYR A 195 10.81 -1.15 17.14
N LYS A 196 11.56 -0.38 17.93
CA LYS A 196 13.02 -0.29 17.83
C LYS A 196 13.68 -1.66 18.04
N LYS A 197 13.24 -2.43 19.05
CA LYS A 197 13.76 -3.76 19.38
C LYS A 197 13.42 -4.80 18.29
N SER A 198 12.24 -4.69 17.69
CA SER A 198 11.76 -5.62 16.64
C SER A 198 12.42 -5.35 15.29
N SER A 199 12.95 -4.15 15.08
CA SER A 199 13.59 -3.77 13.84
C SER A 199 14.75 -4.68 13.49
N ARG A 200 14.78 -5.15 12.22
CA ARG A 200 15.91 -5.91 11.69
C ARG A 200 17.18 -5.09 11.58
N ILE A 201 17.02 -3.80 11.30
CA ILE A 201 18.11 -2.83 11.14
C ILE A 201 18.01 -1.85 12.30
N LYS A 202 19.12 -1.67 13.02
CA LYS A 202 19.21 -0.59 14.01
C LYS A 202 19.46 0.71 13.27
N VAL A 203 18.61 1.67 13.53
CA VAL A 203 18.73 3.05 13.06
C VAL A 203 18.98 3.92 14.28
N ASP A 204 20.14 4.56 14.30
CA ASP A 204 20.57 5.43 15.39
C ASP A 204 20.22 6.89 15.06
N ASN A 205 20.17 7.74 16.09
CA ASN A 205 20.03 9.19 15.98
C ASN A 205 18.72 9.68 15.33
N VAL A 206 17.64 8.92 15.41
CA VAL A 206 16.31 9.38 15.05
C VAL A 206 15.60 9.87 16.30
N GLU A 207 15.25 11.15 16.32
CA GLU A 207 14.40 11.74 17.36
C GLU A 207 12.95 11.26 17.13
N ILE A 208 12.35 10.66 18.15
CA ILE A 208 10.97 10.17 18.05
C ILE A 208 10.04 11.23 18.60
N THR A 209 9.12 11.66 17.77
CA THR A 209 8.03 12.58 18.17
C THR A 209 6.90 11.80 18.87
N ASN A 210 5.85 12.50 19.24
CA ASN A 210 4.62 11.89 19.77
C ASN A 210 3.67 11.37 18.66
N LYS A 211 4.13 11.31 17.41
CA LYS A 211 3.34 10.90 16.25
C LYS A 211 4.14 10.00 15.32
N ILE A 212 3.55 8.86 14.97
CA ILE A 212 4.14 7.90 14.04
C ILE A 212 3.14 7.45 12.98
N VAL A 213 3.70 7.02 11.84
CA VAL A 213 2.96 6.24 10.84
C VAL A 213 3.56 4.84 10.75
N LYS A 214 2.71 3.84 10.68
CA LYS A 214 3.05 2.43 10.53
C LYS A 214 2.50 1.92 9.21
N LEU A 215 3.38 1.49 8.30
CA LEU A 215 3.00 0.90 7.01
C LEU A 215 2.96 -0.62 7.13
N SER A 216 1.93 -1.26 6.58
CA SER A 216 1.74 -2.70 6.67
C SER A 216 1.37 -3.32 5.32
N THR A 217 2.09 -4.39 4.96
CA THR A 217 1.79 -5.24 3.79
C THR A 217 2.06 -6.71 4.06
N CYS A 218 1.57 -7.60 3.19
CA CYS A 218 1.84 -9.03 3.27
C CYS A 218 3.34 -9.34 3.14
N SER A 219 3.86 -10.16 4.04
CA SER A 219 5.23 -10.69 3.97
C SER A 219 5.21 -12.17 3.63
N TYR A 220 6.08 -12.59 2.71
CA TYR A 220 6.26 -13.98 2.33
C TYR A 220 7.61 -14.55 2.76
N ILE A 221 8.37 -13.81 3.58
CA ILE A 221 9.74 -14.17 3.95
C ILE A 221 9.83 -15.52 4.67
N ASN A 222 8.87 -15.84 5.53
CA ASN A 222 8.82 -17.09 6.30
C ASN A 222 7.52 -17.89 6.03
N SER A 223 6.78 -17.57 4.96
CA SER A 223 5.51 -18.22 4.65
C SER A 223 5.58 -18.97 3.34
N ARG A 224 5.19 -20.25 3.37
CA ARG A 224 5.04 -21.10 2.17
C ARG A 224 3.60 -21.16 1.67
N THR A 225 2.66 -20.60 2.44
CA THR A 225 1.22 -20.64 2.15
C THR A 225 0.69 -19.27 1.76
N ARG A 226 -0.35 -19.24 0.94
CA ARG A 226 -1.12 -18.02 0.61
C ARG A 226 -2.59 -18.26 0.94
N PRO A 227 -3.27 -17.32 1.59
CA PRO A 227 -2.73 -16.06 2.13
C PRO A 227 -1.78 -16.31 3.31
N THR A 228 -0.85 -15.38 3.52
CA THR A 228 0.08 -15.39 4.65
C THR A 228 -0.47 -14.56 5.81
N ASP A 229 -0.18 -14.96 7.04
CA ASP A 229 -0.41 -14.18 8.27
C ASP A 229 0.75 -13.22 8.57
N GLN A 230 1.90 -13.38 7.89
CA GLN A 230 3.07 -12.54 8.08
C GLN A 230 2.87 -11.17 7.41
N ARG A 231 3.36 -10.12 8.07
CA ARG A 231 3.39 -8.75 7.54
C ARG A 231 4.77 -8.14 7.65
N TYR A 232 5.11 -7.32 6.66
CA TYR A 232 6.13 -6.30 6.83
C TYR A 232 5.52 -5.12 7.56
N TYR A 233 6.24 -4.59 8.52
CA TYR A 233 5.92 -3.36 9.22
C TYR A 233 7.08 -2.39 9.09
N ILE A 234 6.79 -1.19 8.59
CA ILE A 234 7.74 -0.07 8.50
C ILE A 234 7.17 1.06 9.33
N ILE A 235 7.96 1.59 10.25
CA ILE A 235 7.51 2.63 11.17
C ILE A 235 8.38 3.87 11.01
N ALA A 236 7.73 5.01 10.79
CA ALA A 236 8.36 6.32 10.73
C ALA A 236 7.80 7.25 11.83
N THR A 237 8.68 8.02 12.43
CA THR A 237 8.27 9.19 13.24
C THR A 237 7.89 10.33 12.31
N LEU A 238 6.91 11.15 12.68
CA LEU A 238 6.39 12.24 11.86
C LEU A 238 6.64 13.60 12.52
N TYR A 239 7.20 14.53 11.77
CA TYR A 239 7.39 15.93 12.13
C TYR A 239 6.39 16.76 11.34
N GLU A 240 5.56 17.54 12.03
CA GLU A 240 4.62 18.47 11.38
C GLU A 240 5.42 19.60 10.73
N ILE A 241 5.18 19.83 9.46
CA ILE A 241 5.75 20.94 8.68
C ILE A 241 4.65 21.89 8.24
N ASN A 242 4.95 23.20 8.23
CA ASN A 242 4.03 24.26 7.88
C ASN A 242 3.94 24.44 6.35
#